data_a4deaf6cdcb8c5bcc4e8450abe0eabfe
#
_entry.id   a4deaf6cdcb8c5bcc4e8450abe0eabfe
#
_cell.length_a   1.000
_cell.length_b   1.000
_cell.length_c   1.000
_cell.angle_alpha   90.00
_cell.angle_beta   90.00
_cell.angle_gamma   90.00
#
_symmetry.space_group_name_H-M   'P 1'
#
loop_
_entity.id
_entity.type
_entity.pdbx_description
1 polymer ?
#
loop_
_entity_poly.entity_id
_entity_poly.type
_entity_poly.pdbx_seq_one_letter_code
_entity_poly.pdbx_strand_id
1 'polypeptide(L)'
;MFNFDGKPGAIGRVPPYLQRNFAVKLVKFDVEAEMPVRNHDGLCVLTEPGEPGEAVGLIKDDARHNFTGYADKAASDRKILRDVLEKGDAWFRTGDLMRQDEEGYFYFVDRIGDTFRWKGENVSTTEVAEVISRYPGVDEANVYGVKVAELDGRAGMAAITPGAGFKMDGVRDYLVRELPNYARPIFIRMTPAIETTGTFKYRKVDLVRDGFDPAKIEHEVYFDHPEQHAYVRVTPELFAQIQAGKFRL
;
A
#
# COMPACT_ATOMS: atom_id res chain seq x y z
N MET A 1 -7.48 1.81 22.51
CA MET A 1 -7.67 0.49 21.87
C MET A 1 -6.54 -0.39 22.38
N PHE A 2 -6.82 -1.58 22.90
CA PHE A 2 -5.82 -2.49 23.46
C PHE A 2 -6.15 -3.92 23.04
N ASN A 3 -5.11 -4.72 22.79
CA ASN A 3 -5.21 -6.14 22.45
C ASN A 3 -5.00 -6.97 23.73
N PHE A 4 -5.94 -6.93 24.64
CA PHE A 4 -5.84 -7.68 25.91
C PHE A 4 -5.95 -9.19 25.74
N ASP A 5 -6.61 -9.64 24.67
CA ASP A 5 -6.85 -11.07 24.41
C ASP A 5 -5.68 -11.71 23.66
N GLY A 6 -4.63 -10.93 23.29
CA GLY A 6 -3.47 -11.41 22.57
C GLY A 6 -3.78 -11.94 21.17
N LYS A 7 -4.84 -11.44 20.51
CA LYS A 7 -5.24 -11.91 19.17
C LYS A 7 -4.12 -11.59 18.16
N PRO A 8 -3.52 -12.60 17.48
CA PRO A 8 -2.40 -12.36 16.58
C PRO A 8 -2.73 -11.37 15.46
N GLY A 9 -1.80 -10.44 15.19
CA GLY A 9 -1.94 -9.41 14.15
C GLY A 9 -2.90 -8.27 14.47
N ALA A 10 -3.70 -8.35 15.54
CA ALA A 10 -4.60 -7.27 15.92
C ALA A 10 -3.87 -6.19 16.72
N ILE A 11 -4.11 -4.92 16.37
CA ILE A 11 -3.61 -3.75 17.13
C ILE A 11 -4.37 -3.61 18.44
N GLY A 12 -5.67 -3.85 18.41
CA GLY A 12 -6.54 -3.76 19.57
C GLY A 12 -8.00 -3.97 19.25
N ARG A 13 -8.83 -4.00 20.29
CA ARG A 13 -10.28 -4.27 20.19
C ARG A 13 -11.10 -3.09 20.65
N VAL A 14 -12.18 -2.83 19.94
CA VAL A 14 -13.29 -1.99 20.38
C VAL A 14 -14.54 -2.85 20.33
N PRO A 15 -15.08 -3.27 21.48
CA PRO A 15 -16.29 -4.08 21.53
C PRO A 15 -17.45 -3.45 20.73
N PRO A 16 -18.28 -4.23 20.03
CA PRO A 16 -19.33 -3.69 19.15
C PRO A 16 -20.27 -2.68 19.83
N TYR A 17 -20.61 -2.88 21.11
CA TYR A 17 -21.47 -1.97 21.86
C TYR A 17 -20.84 -0.60 22.17
N LEU A 18 -19.49 -0.46 22.08
CA LEU A 18 -18.75 0.80 22.25
C LEU A 18 -18.42 1.49 20.92
N GLN A 19 -18.53 0.80 19.80
CA GLN A 19 -18.10 1.31 18.48
C GLN A 19 -18.80 2.62 18.11
N ARG A 20 -20.09 2.78 18.44
CA ARG A 20 -20.86 3.99 18.11
C ARG A 20 -20.22 5.26 18.67
N ASN A 21 -19.71 5.19 19.89
CA ASN A 21 -19.16 6.35 20.62
C ASN A 21 -17.61 6.38 20.56
N PHE A 22 -16.99 5.44 19.84
CA PHE A 22 -15.55 5.39 19.77
C PHE A 22 -15.02 6.48 18.85
N ALA A 23 -13.96 7.18 19.30
CA ALA A 23 -13.39 8.34 18.63
C ALA A 23 -12.61 8.00 17.33
N VAL A 24 -12.45 6.72 17.01
CA VAL A 24 -11.82 6.28 15.76
C VAL A 24 -12.86 5.57 14.90
N LYS A 25 -12.88 5.89 13.61
CA LYS A 25 -13.74 5.26 12.60
C LYS A 25 -12.90 4.81 11.42
N LEU A 26 -13.42 3.83 10.68
CA LEU A 26 -12.86 3.45 9.38
C LEU A 26 -13.81 3.95 8.29
N VAL A 27 -13.30 4.79 7.41
CA VAL A 27 -14.04 5.31 6.25
C VAL A 27 -13.55 4.64 4.98
N LYS A 28 -14.46 4.27 4.08
CA LYS A 28 -14.12 3.73 2.76
C LYS A 28 -13.16 4.66 2.05
N PHE A 29 -12.14 4.10 1.44
CA PHE A 29 -11.07 4.85 0.82
C PHE A 29 -10.84 4.41 -0.62
N ASP A 30 -10.89 5.36 -1.54
CA ASP A 30 -10.51 5.14 -2.92
C ASP A 30 -9.00 5.33 -3.06
N VAL A 31 -8.29 4.22 -3.28
CA VAL A 31 -6.82 4.20 -3.37
C VAL A 31 -6.33 4.90 -4.63
N GLU A 32 -7.11 4.90 -5.71
CA GLU A 32 -6.72 5.51 -6.98
C GLU A 32 -6.89 7.03 -6.95
N ALA A 33 -8.02 7.50 -6.42
CA ALA A 33 -8.28 8.92 -6.19
C ALA A 33 -7.53 9.48 -4.97
N GLU A 34 -6.96 8.61 -4.11
CA GLU A 34 -6.33 8.94 -2.82
C GLU A 34 -7.26 9.74 -1.89
N MET A 35 -8.55 9.45 -1.94
CA MET A 35 -9.59 10.18 -1.18
C MET A 35 -10.60 9.24 -0.52
N PRO A 36 -11.18 9.66 0.63
CA PRO A 36 -12.31 8.97 1.23
C PRO A 36 -13.53 8.99 0.30
N VAL A 37 -14.23 7.85 0.22
CA VAL A 37 -15.48 7.74 -0.54
C VAL A 37 -16.59 8.51 0.19
N ARG A 38 -17.36 9.31 -0.57
CA ARG A 38 -18.46 10.10 -0.03
C ARG A 38 -19.80 9.69 -0.64
N ASN A 39 -20.87 9.80 0.16
CA ASN A 39 -22.24 9.61 -0.28
C ASN A 39 -22.80 10.88 -0.99
N HIS A 40 -24.07 10.83 -1.40
CA HIS A 40 -24.73 11.95 -2.08
C HIS A 40 -24.88 13.22 -1.22
N ASP A 41 -24.84 13.09 0.12
CA ASP A 41 -24.87 14.22 1.06
C ASP A 41 -23.45 14.82 1.27
N GLY A 42 -22.43 14.23 0.65
CA GLY A 42 -21.04 14.62 0.81
C GLY A 42 -20.41 14.17 2.14
N LEU A 43 -21.03 13.23 2.86
CA LEU A 43 -20.47 12.59 4.05
C LEU A 43 -19.68 11.35 3.68
N CYS A 44 -18.68 10.98 4.48
CA CYS A 44 -17.92 9.77 4.26
C CYS A 44 -18.74 8.50 4.49
N VAL A 45 -18.46 7.46 3.73
CA VAL A 45 -19.07 6.14 3.87
C VAL A 45 -18.21 5.31 4.81
N LEU A 46 -18.81 4.72 5.84
CA LEU A 46 -18.11 3.79 6.74
C LEU A 46 -17.85 2.45 6.04
N THR A 47 -16.77 1.77 6.46
CA THR A 47 -16.48 0.41 6.00
C THR A 47 -17.40 -0.62 6.62
N GLU A 48 -17.60 -1.73 5.91
CA GLU A 48 -18.20 -2.94 6.46
C GLU A 48 -17.13 -3.77 7.23
N PRO A 49 -17.54 -4.69 8.11
CA PRO A 49 -16.59 -5.59 8.75
C PRO A 49 -15.73 -6.35 7.75
N GLY A 50 -14.41 -6.35 7.97
CA GLY A 50 -13.42 -6.96 7.08
C GLY A 50 -12.97 -6.06 5.92
N GLU A 51 -13.70 -5.00 5.59
CA GLU A 51 -13.36 -4.08 4.51
C GLU A 51 -12.26 -3.10 4.96
N PRO A 52 -11.18 -2.90 4.16
CA PRO A 52 -10.17 -1.90 4.45
C PRO A 52 -10.69 -0.47 4.26
N GLY A 53 -10.28 0.44 5.15
CA GLY A 53 -10.58 1.87 5.04
C GLY A 53 -9.59 2.73 5.80
N GLU A 54 -9.62 4.04 5.54
CA GLU A 54 -8.78 4.98 6.27
C GLU A 54 -9.25 5.12 7.71
N ALA A 55 -8.34 4.93 8.65
CA ALA A 55 -8.61 5.20 10.06
C ALA A 55 -8.59 6.71 10.32
N VAL A 56 -9.70 7.24 10.85
CA VAL A 56 -9.85 8.65 11.19
C VAL A 56 -10.19 8.83 12.66
N GLY A 57 -9.61 9.82 13.31
CA GLY A 57 -9.83 10.14 14.71
C GLY A 57 -10.65 11.41 14.90
N LEU A 58 -11.73 11.36 15.71
CA LEU A 58 -12.56 12.54 15.99
C LEU A 58 -11.74 13.63 16.69
N ILE A 59 -11.72 14.83 16.11
CA ILE A 59 -11.18 16.02 16.74
C ILE A 59 -12.25 16.61 17.63
N LYS A 60 -12.04 16.56 18.94
CA LYS A 60 -12.92 17.22 19.92
C LYS A 60 -12.31 18.56 20.31
N ASP A 61 -13.18 19.55 20.42
CA ASP A 61 -12.80 20.90 20.85
C ASP A 61 -12.66 20.93 22.39
N ASP A 62 -11.81 20.06 22.94
CA ASP A 62 -11.49 20.01 24.34
C ASP A 62 -9.96 20.07 24.56
N ALA A 63 -9.54 20.57 25.74
CA ALA A 63 -8.13 20.78 26.08
C ALA A 63 -7.26 19.49 26.07
N ARG A 64 -7.88 18.29 26.00
CA ARG A 64 -7.19 16.99 25.97
C ARG A 64 -7.01 16.42 24.59
N HIS A 65 -7.77 16.94 23.61
CA HIS A 65 -7.82 16.43 22.23
C HIS A 65 -7.46 17.52 21.21
N ASN A 66 -6.96 18.66 21.64
CA ASN A 66 -6.51 19.73 20.75
C ASN A 66 -5.35 19.21 19.90
N PHE A 67 -5.64 19.00 18.60
CA PHE A 67 -4.59 18.85 17.59
C PHE A 67 -3.88 20.18 17.42
N THR A 68 -2.71 20.32 18.05
CA THR A 68 -1.90 21.55 18.01
C THR A 68 -1.30 21.87 16.64
N GLY A 69 -1.57 21.01 15.62
CA GLY A 69 -1.09 21.21 14.25
C GLY A 69 0.43 20.96 14.09
N TYR A 70 0.86 20.87 12.85
CA TYR A 70 2.26 20.95 12.49
C TYR A 70 2.67 22.43 12.36
N ALA A 71 3.95 22.71 12.38
CA ALA A 71 4.49 24.06 12.14
C ALA A 71 4.07 24.64 10.77
N ASP A 72 3.73 23.77 9.81
CA ASP A 72 3.15 24.13 8.51
C ASP A 72 1.61 23.98 8.54
N LYS A 73 0.91 25.11 8.41
CA LYS A 73 -0.56 25.18 8.41
C LYS A 73 -1.18 24.37 7.24
N ALA A 74 -0.56 24.42 6.06
CA ALA A 74 -1.06 23.67 4.89
C ALA A 74 -0.89 22.16 5.05
N ALA A 75 0.13 21.70 5.79
CA ALA A 75 0.29 20.30 6.15
C ALA A 75 -0.73 19.87 7.21
N SER A 76 -1.07 20.77 8.14
CA SER A 76 -2.10 20.55 9.16
C SER A 76 -3.50 20.42 8.52
N ASP A 77 -3.84 21.32 7.60
CA ASP A 77 -5.15 21.33 6.93
C ASP A 77 -5.37 20.06 6.09
N ARG A 78 -4.33 19.49 5.48
CA ARG A 78 -4.42 18.22 4.75
C ARG A 78 -4.68 17.00 5.65
N LYS A 79 -4.36 17.12 6.94
CA LYS A 79 -4.61 16.07 7.94
C LYS A 79 -5.98 16.18 8.61
N ILE A 80 -6.76 17.21 8.28
CA ILE A 80 -8.11 17.38 8.81
C ILE A 80 -9.13 17.03 7.74
N LEU A 81 -9.93 16.00 7.98
CA LEU A 81 -11.06 15.59 7.17
C LEU A 81 -12.34 16.20 7.77
N ARG A 82 -13.10 16.91 6.96
CA ARG A 82 -14.37 17.55 7.38
C ARG A 82 -15.56 16.83 6.79
N ASP A 83 -16.73 17.00 7.41
CA ASP A 83 -17.98 16.40 6.98
C ASP A 83 -17.84 14.88 6.84
N VAL A 84 -17.41 14.21 7.91
CA VAL A 84 -17.16 12.76 7.89
C VAL A 84 -18.45 12.00 8.21
N LEU A 85 -19.03 12.21 9.37
CA LEU A 85 -20.30 11.57 9.77
C LEU A 85 -21.45 12.56 9.84
N GLU A 86 -21.14 13.82 10.17
CA GLU A 86 -22.08 14.91 10.28
C GLU A 86 -21.52 16.18 9.65
N LYS A 87 -22.40 17.06 9.15
CA LYS A 87 -21.97 18.35 8.59
C LYS A 87 -21.30 19.20 9.66
N GLY A 88 -20.09 19.67 9.35
CA GLY A 88 -19.29 20.52 10.24
C GLY A 88 -18.39 19.77 11.20
N ASP A 89 -18.46 18.44 11.28
CA ASP A 89 -17.52 17.66 12.08
C ASP A 89 -16.09 17.70 11.49
N ALA A 90 -15.09 17.43 12.33
CA ALA A 90 -13.70 17.43 11.94
C ALA A 90 -12.98 16.19 12.51
N TRP A 91 -12.22 15.51 11.66
CA TRP A 91 -11.55 14.28 12.00
C TRP A 91 -10.08 14.35 11.54
N PHE A 92 -9.20 13.82 12.35
CA PHE A 92 -7.78 13.69 12.01
C PHE A 92 -7.56 12.46 11.13
N ARG A 93 -6.90 12.65 10.00
CA ARG A 93 -6.49 11.57 9.09
C ARG A 93 -5.22 10.93 9.60
N THR A 94 -5.25 9.64 9.94
CA THR A 94 -4.04 8.92 10.36
C THR A 94 -3.10 8.67 9.19
N GLY A 95 -3.66 8.48 8.00
CA GLY A 95 -2.94 8.04 6.81
C GLY A 95 -2.68 6.54 6.81
N ASP A 96 -3.33 5.79 7.69
CA ASP A 96 -3.22 4.34 7.77
C ASP A 96 -4.54 3.69 7.29
N LEU A 97 -4.41 2.69 6.44
CA LEU A 97 -5.50 1.79 6.09
C LEU A 97 -5.59 0.69 7.13
N MET A 98 -6.77 0.49 7.66
CA MET A 98 -7.06 -0.54 8.65
C MET A 98 -8.33 -1.30 8.26
N ARG A 99 -8.49 -2.50 8.76
CA ARG A 99 -9.77 -3.24 8.72
C ARG A 99 -10.20 -3.60 10.12
N GLN A 100 -11.50 -3.74 10.32
CA GLN A 100 -12.09 -4.19 11.57
C GLN A 100 -12.89 -5.45 11.32
N ASP A 101 -12.71 -6.48 12.15
CA ASP A 101 -13.52 -7.69 12.05
C ASP A 101 -14.86 -7.55 12.81
N GLU A 102 -15.72 -8.58 12.68
CA GLU A 102 -17.05 -8.63 13.35
C GLU A 102 -16.94 -8.60 14.87
N GLU A 103 -15.82 -9.06 15.43
CA GLU A 103 -15.57 -9.06 16.88
C GLU A 103 -15.06 -7.72 17.40
N GLY A 104 -14.75 -6.78 16.49
CA GLY A 104 -14.28 -5.43 16.79
C GLY A 104 -12.78 -5.29 16.92
N TYR A 105 -11.98 -6.26 16.46
CA TYR A 105 -10.53 -6.14 16.40
C TYR A 105 -10.10 -5.35 15.18
N PHE A 106 -9.15 -4.43 15.39
CA PHE A 106 -8.53 -3.63 14.34
C PHE A 106 -7.21 -4.23 13.91
N TYR A 107 -7.01 -4.29 12.60
CA TYR A 107 -5.79 -4.77 11.97
C TYR A 107 -5.24 -3.69 11.06
N PHE A 108 -3.93 -3.47 11.13
CA PHE A 108 -3.24 -2.63 10.16
C PHE A 108 -3.21 -3.36 8.81
N VAL A 109 -3.50 -2.64 7.74
CA VAL A 109 -3.43 -3.15 6.36
C VAL A 109 -2.21 -2.57 5.68
N ASP A 110 -2.17 -1.23 5.52
CA ASP A 110 -1.03 -0.53 4.92
C ASP A 110 -1.15 0.98 5.17
N ARG A 111 -0.22 1.75 4.67
CA ARG A 111 -0.31 3.20 4.63
C ARG A 111 -0.92 3.69 3.33
N ILE A 112 -1.70 4.78 3.44
CA ILE A 112 -2.14 5.54 2.27
C ILE A 112 -0.89 6.03 1.52
N GLY A 113 -0.83 5.76 0.20
CA GLY A 113 0.34 6.02 -0.65
C GLY A 113 1.33 4.86 -0.74
N ASP A 114 1.22 3.85 0.14
CA ASP A 114 1.96 2.60 0.04
C ASP A 114 1.13 1.47 -0.60
N THR A 115 -0.18 1.60 -0.65
CA THR A 115 -1.10 0.71 -1.38
C THR A 115 -1.26 1.19 -2.82
N PHE A 116 -1.35 0.28 -3.77
CA PHE A 116 -1.71 0.58 -5.15
C PHE A 116 -2.84 -0.31 -5.65
N ARG A 117 -3.56 0.14 -6.69
CA ARG A 117 -4.64 -0.62 -7.32
C ARG A 117 -4.14 -1.30 -8.59
N TRP A 118 -4.43 -2.59 -8.74
CA TRP A 118 -4.11 -3.36 -9.92
C TRP A 118 -5.22 -4.38 -10.23
N LYS A 119 -5.68 -4.43 -11.48
CA LYS A 119 -6.76 -5.34 -11.93
C LYS A 119 -8.03 -5.25 -11.07
N GLY A 120 -8.37 -4.05 -10.59
CA GLY A 120 -9.54 -3.83 -9.75
C GLY A 120 -9.33 -4.10 -8.26
N GLU A 121 -8.18 -4.67 -7.86
CA GLU A 121 -7.87 -5.04 -6.49
C GLU A 121 -6.86 -4.09 -5.84
N ASN A 122 -6.99 -3.89 -4.53
CA ASN A 122 -6.03 -3.15 -3.75
C ASN A 122 -4.88 -4.08 -3.33
N VAL A 123 -3.65 -3.67 -3.61
CA VAL A 123 -2.43 -4.43 -3.28
C VAL A 123 -1.69 -3.73 -2.15
N SER A 124 -1.54 -4.41 -1.01
CA SER A 124 -0.70 -3.95 0.08
C SER A 124 0.77 -4.19 -0.25
N THR A 125 1.55 -3.12 -0.29
CA THR A 125 2.99 -3.22 -0.58
C THR A 125 3.74 -3.93 0.54
N THR A 126 3.28 -3.77 1.78
CA THR A 126 3.88 -4.41 2.96
C THR A 126 3.68 -5.93 2.92
N GLU A 127 2.46 -6.41 2.66
CA GLU A 127 2.18 -7.86 2.59
C GLU A 127 3.00 -8.54 1.49
N VAL A 128 3.08 -7.91 0.30
CA VAL A 128 3.87 -8.47 -0.81
C VAL A 128 5.36 -8.45 -0.49
N ALA A 129 5.88 -7.36 0.12
CA ALA A 129 7.28 -7.27 0.51
C ALA A 129 7.66 -8.32 1.57
N GLU A 130 6.79 -8.60 2.54
CA GLU A 130 6.98 -9.65 3.53
C GLU A 130 7.09 -11.04 2.88
N VAL A 131 6.25 -11.33 1.88
CA VAL A 131 6.32 -12.60 1.14
C VAL A 131 7.65 -12.70 0.40
N ILE A 132 8.06 -11.65 -0.33
CA ILE A 132 9.32 -11.64 -1.08
C ILE A 132 10.52 -11.80 -0.16
N SER A 133 10.52 -11.15 1.01
CA SER A 133 11.61 -11.21 1.99
C SER A 133 11.83 -12.61 2.59
N ARG A 134 10.85 -13.50 2.46
CA ARG A 134 10.99 -14.92 2.87
C ARG A 134 11.63 -15.80 1.80
N TYR A 135 11.82 -15.29 0.59
CA TYR A 135 12.48 -16.06 -0.46
C TYR A 135 13.97 -16.20 -0.17
N PRO A 136 14.58 -17.40 -0.34
CA PRO A 136 15.97 -17.66 0.00
C PRO A 136 16.95 -16.69 -0.69
N GLY A 137 17.79 -16.05 0.11
CA GLY A 137 18.81 -15.11 -0.38
C GLY A 137 18.29 -13.72 -0.69
N VAL A 138 17.09 -13.35 -0.28
CA VAL A 138 16.63 -11.94 -0.27
C VAL A 138 17.03 -11.30 1.05
N ASP A 139 17.88 -10.29 1.02
CA ASP A 139 18.25 -9.52 2.21
C ASP A 139 17.20 -8.45 2.52
N GLU A 140 16.72 -7.73 1.49
CA GLU A 140 15.70 -6.71 1.60
C GLU A 140 14.76 -6.71 0.40
N ALA A 141 13.50 -6.37 0.63
CA ALA A 141 12.50 -6.17 -0.41
C ALA A 141 11.65 -4.93 -0.14
N ASN A 142 11.41 -4.13 -1.18
CA ASN A 142 10.48 -3.01 -1.15
C ASN A 142 9.55 -3.06 -2.35
N VAL A 143 8.24 -2.96 -2.12
CA VAL A 143 7.21 -3.09 -3.15
C VAL A 143 6.51 -1.76 -3.37
N TYR A 144 6.21 -1.45 -4.60
CA TYR A 144 5.54 -0.21 -5.03
C TYR A 144 4.81 -0.42 -6.36
N GLY A 145 3.87 0.48 -6.65
CA GLY A 145 3.13 0.46 -7.91
C GLY A 145 3.76 1.37 -8.96
N VAL A 146 3.94 0.88 -10.20
CA VAL A 146 4.44 1.64 -11.34
C VAL A 146 3.38 1.76 -12.43
N LYS A 147 3.34 2.90 -13.12
CA LYS A 147 2.45 3.07 -14.28
C LYS A 147 2.99 2.29 -15.47
N VAL A 148 2.09 1.55 -16.12
CA VAL A 148 2.31 0.95 -17.44
C VAL A 148 1.36 1.65 -18.40
N ALA A 149 1.86 2.08 -19.56
CA ALA A 149 1.07 2.83 -20.52
C ALA A 149 -0.26 2.14 -20.84
N GLU A 150 -1.32 2.91 -21.02
CA GLU A 150 -2.67 2.48 -21.43
C GLU A 150 -3.40 1.54 -20.43
N LEU A 151 -2.81 1.22 -19.28
CA LEU A 151 -3.44 0.34 -18.30
C LEU A 151 -3.95 1.13 -17.07
N ASP A 152 -5.14 0.76 -16.61
CA ASP A 152 -5.69 1.29 -15.36
C ASP A 152 -4.93 0.77 -14.15
N GLY A 153 -4.79 1.63 -13.15
CA GLY A 153 -4.07 1.31 -11.92
C GLY A 153 -2.55 1.37 -12.08
N ARG A 154 -1.86 0.58 -11.26
CA ARG A 154 -0.40 0.49 -11.22
C ARG A 154 0.03 -0.97 -11.14
N ALA A 155 0.93 -1.40 -11.99
CA ALA A 155 1.53 -2.73 -11.92
C ALA A 155 2.49 -2.83 -10.73
N GLY A 156 2.47 -3.95 -10.02
CA GLY A 156 3.41 -4.20 -8.92
C GLY A 156 4.85 -4.29 -9.40
N MET A 157 5.74 -3.59 -8.70
CA MET A 157 7.18 -3.68 -8.89
C MET A 157 7.86 -3.91 -7.53
N ALA A 158 8.81 -4.84 -7.48
CA ALA A 158 9.61 -5.12 -6.30
C ALA A 158 11.06 -4.70 -6.52
N ALA A 159 11.60 -3.85 -5.64
CA ALA A 159 13.04 -3.68 -5.52
C ALA A 159 13.58 -4.72 -4.54
N ILE A 160 14.57 -5.49 -4.95
CA ILE A 160 15.17 -6.57 -4.17
C ILE A 160 16.66 -6.31 -4.02
N THR A 161 17.15 -6.34 -2.78
CA THR A 161 18.57 -6.44 -2.47
C THR A 161 18.91 -7.92 -2.34
N PRO A 162 19.69 -8.48 -3.30
CA PRO A 162 20.08 -9.88 -3.24
C PRO A 162 21.20 -10.09 -2.23
N GLY A 163 21.02 -11.07 -1.38
CA GLY A 163 22.02 -11.58 -0.46
C GLY A 163 22.68 -12.87 -0.95
N ALA A 164 23.43 -13.51 -0.07
CA ALA A 164 24.12 -14.76 -0.38
C ALA A 164 23.14 -15.87 -0.78
N GLY A 165 23.38 -16.47 -1.95
CA GLY A 165 22.57 -17.60 -2.43
C GLY A 165 21.28 -17.21 -3.16
N PHE A 166 21.01 -15.95 -3.37
CA PHE A 166 19.87 -15.51 -4.19
C PHE A 166 19.97 -16.08 -5.62
N LYS A 167 18.86 -16.58 -6.12
CA LYS A 167 18.69 -17.06 -7.50
C LYS A 167 17.40 -16.52 -8.07
N MET A 168 17.46 -15.86 -9.22
CA MET A 168 16.26 -15.39 -9.92
C MET A 168 15.41 -16.56 -10.40
N ASP A 169 16.04 -17.66 -10.80
CA ASP A 169 15.35 -18.92 -11.12
C ASP A 169 14.59 -19.43 -9.89
N GLY A 170 13.29 -19.65 -10.06
CA GLY A 170 12.40 -20.06 -8.98
C GLY A 170 11.66 -18.93 -8.27
N VAL A 171 12.07 -17.67 -8.41
CA VAL A 171 11.31 -16.53 -7.83
C VAL A 171 9.87 -16.52 -8.33
N ARG A 172 9.67 -16.70 -9.63
CA ARG A 172 8.33 -16.71 -10.22
C ARG A 172 7.45 -17.81 -9.65
N ASP A 173 7.95 -19.03 -9.60
CA ASP A 173 7.18 -20.18 -9.09
C ASP A 173 6.86 -20.00 -7.60
N TYR A 174 7.79 -19.45 -6.84
CA TYR A 174 7.56 -19.08 -5.46
C TYR A 174 6.42 -18.06 -5.34
N LEU A 175 6.47 -16.95 -6.08
CA LEU A 175 5.44 -15.91 -6.03
C LEU A 175 4.08 -16.39 -6.54
N VAL A 176 4.06 -17.30 -7.52
CA VAL A 176 2.83 -17.93 -8.01
C VAL A 176 2.14 -18.76 -6.93
N ARG A 177 2.92 -19.41 -6.07
CA ARG A 177 2.41 -20.22 -4.96
C ARG A 177 1.94 -19.38 -3.78
N GLU A 178 2.66 -18.30 -3.46
CA GLU A 178 2.44 -17.52 -2.23
C GLU A 178 1.49 -16.33 -2.41
N LEU A 179 1.33 -15.79 -3.63
CA LEU A 179 0.55 -14.59 -3.89
C LEU A 179 -0.57 -14.81 -4.92
N PRO A 180 -1.74 -14.18 -4.73
CA PRO A 180 -2.77 -14.13 -5.75
C PRO A 180 -2.27 -13.35 -6.98
N ASN A 181 -2.84 -13.63 -8.15
CA ASN A 181 -2.35 -13.08 -9.42
C ASN A 181 -2.23 -11.55 -9.45
N TYR A 182 -3.20 -10.84 -8.86
CA TYR A 182 -3.21 -9.38 -8.83
C TYR A 182 -2.10 -8.78 -7.94
N ALA A 183 -1.62 -9.51 -6.92
CA ALA A 183 -0.62 -9.04 -5.98
C ALA A 183 0.83 -9.37 -6.40
N ARG A 184 1.00 -10.23 -7.42
CA ARG A 184 2.34 -10.61 -7.91
C ARG A 184 3.00 -9.43 -8.60
N PRO A 185 4.23 -9.06 -8.22
CA PRO A 185 4.98 -8.06 -8.96
C PRO A 185 5.17 -8.46 -10.42
N ILE A 186 4.80 -7.55 -11.32
CA ILE A 186 5.05 -7.69 -12.76
C ILE A 186 6.51 -7.41 -13.07
N PHE A 187 7.14 -6.55 -12.26
CA PHE A 187 8.53 -6.17 -12.44
C PHE A 187 9.34 -6.42 -11.16
N ILE A 188 10.61 -6.80 -11.36
CA ILE A 188 11.61 -6.89 -10.29
C ILE A 188 12.81 -6.02 -10.67
N ARG A 189 13.22 -5.12 -9.78
CA ARG A 189 14.44 -4.32 -9.87
C ARG A 189 15.45 -4.88 -8.90
N MET A 190 16.62 -5.25 -9.39
CA MET A 190 17.74 -5.57 -8.52
C MET A 190 18.40 -4.27 -8.03
N THR A 191 18.78 -4.22 -6.77
CA THR A 191 19.45 -3.04 -6.19
C THR A 191 20.47 -3.49 -5.15
N PRO A 192 21.65 -2.86 -5.08
CA PRO A 192 22.67 -3.22 -4.08
C PRO A 192 22.25 -2.84 -2.66
N ALA A 193 21.38 -1.84 -2.52
CA ALA A 193 20.81 -1.41 -1.25
C ALA A 193 19.51 -0.65 -1.50
N ILE A 194 18.58 -0.73 -0.55
CA ILE A 194 17.37 0.07 -0.57
C ILE A 194 17.59 1.28 0.33
N GLU A 195 17.57 2.49 -0.26
CA GLU A 195 17.74 3.71 0.52
C GLU A 195 16.61 3.91 1.53
N THR A 196 16.99 4.15 2.76
CA THR A 196 16.05 4.49 3.84
C THR A 196 16.15 5.97 4.20
N THR A 197 15.04 6.52 4.69
CA THR A 197 15.05 7.85 5.33
C THR A 197 15.68 7.77 6.71
N GLY A 198 16.00 8.92 7.33
CA GLY A 198 16.50 8.96 8.72
C GLY A 198 15.53 8.35 9.76
N THR A 199 14.30 8.02 9.37
CA THR A 199 13.31 7.28 10.16
C THR A 199 13.17 5.82 9.71
N PHE A 200 14.15 5.26 9.02
CA PHE A 200 14.20 3.89 8.49
C PHE A 200 13.03 3.53 7.55
N LYS A 201 12.45 4.53 6.88
CA LYS A 201 11.46 4.29 5.82
C LYS A 201 12.14 4.30 4.46
N TYR A 202 11.79 3.34 3.63
CA TYR A 202 12.26 3.27 2.24
C TYR A 202 11.81 4.48 1.43
N ARG A 203 12.71 5.05 0.62
CA ARG A 203 12.42 6.17 -0.29
C ARG A 203 11.73 5.68 -1.56
N LYS A 204 10.44 5.36 -1.46
CA LYS A 204 9.64 4.85 -2.58
C LYS A 204 9.48 5.86 -3.72
N VAL A 205 9.53 7.17 -3.42
CA VAL A 205 9.27 8.23 -4.41
C VAL A 205 10.22 8.15 -5.59
N ASP A 206 11.50 7.94 -5.35
CA ASP A 206 12.50 7.83 -6.42
C ASP A 206 12.31 6.53 -7.22
N LEU A 207 12.02 5.42 -6.55
CA LEU A 207 11.74 4.14 -7.18
C LEU A 207 10.51 4.20 -8.10
N VAL A 208 9.44 4.84 -7.64
CA VAL A 208 8.19 5.02 -8.42
C VAL A 208 8.43 5.93 -9.63
N ARG A 209 9.19 7.02 -9.47
CA ARG A 209 9.53 7.94 -10.56
C ARG A 209 10.35 7.27 -11.65
N ASP A 210 11.33 6.45 -11.29
CA ASP A 210 12.17 5.73 -12.24
C ASP A 210 11.39 4.65 -13.00
N GLY A 211 10.37 4.09 -12.35
CA GLY A 211 9.50 3.06 -12.90
C GLY A 211 10.28 1.78 -13.24
N PHE A 212 10.05 1.24 -14.45
CA PHE A 212 10.76 0.07 -14.98
C PHE A 212 11.55 0.37 -16.26
N ASP A 213 11.85 1.64 -16.52
CA ASP A 213 12.59 2.11 -17.69
C ASP A 213 14.08 1.77 -17.55
N PRO A 214 14.64 0.86 -18.38
CA PRO A 214 16.03 0.46 -18.28
C PRO A 214 17.02 1.58 -18.65
N ALA A 215 16.54 2.68 -19.24
CA ALA A 215 17.39 3.85 -19.52
C ALA A 215 17.56 4.75 -18.28
N LYS A 216 16.69 4.63 -17.30
CA LYS A 216 16.71 5.44 -16.05
C LYS A 216 17.27 4.68 -14.86
N ILE A 217 17.44 3.36 -14.98
CA ILE A 217 17.83 2.48 -13.88
C ILE A 217 19.18 1.88 -14.20
N GLU A 218 20.18 2.11 -13.35
CA GLU A 218 21.53 1.55 -13.49
C GLU A 218 21.57 0.03 -13.28
N HIS A 219 20.57 -0.51 -12.60
CA HIS A 219 20.51 -1.90 -12.18
C HIS A 219 19.58 -2.72 -13.08
N GLU A 220 19.70 -4.03 -12.99
CA GLU A 220 18.87 -4.94 -13.77
C GLU A 220 17.41 -4.86 -13.36
N VAL A 221 16.54 -4.81 -14.36
CA VAL A 221 15.09 -4.90 -14.23
C VAL A 221 14.62 -6.15 -14.96
N TYR A 222 13.73 -6.87 -14.32
CA TYR A 222 13.12 -8.09 -14.85
C TYR A 222 11.61 -7.90 -14.98
N PHE A 223 11.03 -8.57 -15.99
CA PHE A 223 9.62 -8.58 -16.31
C PHE A 223 9.08 -10.01 -16.23
N ASP A 224 7.94 -10.24 -15.57
CA ASP A 224 7.23 -11.52 -15.59
C ASP A 224 6.63 -11.75 -16.98
N HIS A 225 7.38 -12.42 -17.84
CA HIS A 225 6.99 -12.63 -19.24
C HIS A 225 5.90 -13.71 -19.32
N PRO A 226 4.68 -13.34 -19.78
CA PRO A 226 3.54 -14.24 -19.69
C PRO A 226 3.69 -15.52 -20.52
N GLU A 227 4.37 -15.46 -21.68
CA GLU A 227 4.56 -16.61 -22.56
C GLU A 227 5.75 -17.50 -22.15
N GLN A 228 6.79 -16.90 -21.56
CA GLN A 228 7.99 -17.63 -21.12
C GLN A 228 7.83 -18.20 -19.71
N HIS A 229 6.81 -17.78 -18.98
CA HIS A 229 6.58 -18.15 -17.58
C HIS A 229 7.84 -17.95 -16.69
N ALA A 230 8.57 -16.86 -16.92
CA ALA A 230 9.81 -16.53 -16.23
C ALA A 230 9.99 -15.01 -16.11
N TYR A 231 10.76 -14.59 -15.12
CA TYR A 231 11.27 -13.23 -15.06
C TYR A 231 12.42 -13.09 -16.06
N VAL A 232 12.22 -12.29 -17.11
CA VAL A 232 13.21 -12.02 -18.14
C VAL A 232 13.75 -10.60 -18.01
N ARG A 233 15.02 -10.39 -18.31
CA ARG A 233 15.64 -9.07 -18.22
C ARG A 233 14.99 -8.09 -19.20
N VAL A 234 14.62 -6.91 -18.70
CA VAL A 234 14.07 -5.84 -19.53
C VAL A 234 15.17 -5.19 -20.35
N THR A 235 15.10 -5.38 -21.66
CA THR A 235 15.92 -4.66 -22.65
C THR A 235 15.15 -3.43 -23.16
N PRO A 236 15.81 -2.46 -23.82
CA PRO A 236 15.12 -1.34 -24.47
C PRO A 236 14.01 -1.79 -25.43
N GLU A 237 14.25 -2.89 -26.18
CA GLU A 237 13.27 -3.46 -27.12
C GLU A 237 12.08 -4.06 -26.39
N LEU A 238 12.30 -4.82 -25.30
CA LEU A 238 11.24 -5.39 -24.48
C LEU A 238 10.44 -4.29 -23.77
N PHE A 239 11.11 -3.26 -23.25
CA PHE A 239 10.47 -2.09 -22.69
C PHE A 239 9.53 -1.42 -23.69
N ALA A 240 9.98 -1.18 -24.93
CA ALA A 240 9.15 -0.61 -25.98
C ALA A 240 7.92 -1.50 -26.31
N GLN A 241 8.08 -2.82 -26.27
CA GLN A 241 6.99 -3.76 -26.50
C GLN A 241 5.96 -3.74 -25.37
N ILE A 242 6.41 -3.64 -24.11
CA ILE A 242 5.52 -3.52 -22.94
C ILE A 242 4.74 -2.21 -23.02
N GLN A 243 5.42 -1.09 -23.31
CA GLN A 243 4.80 0.23 -23.46
C GLN A 243 3.80 0.29 -24.63
N ALA A 244 4.04 -0.48 -25.69
CA ALA A 244 3.12 -0.61 -26.82
C ALA A 244 1.93 -1.56 -26.55
N GLY A 245 1.77 -2.09 -25.33
CA GLY A 245 0.67 -2.97 -24.96
C GLY A 245 0.70 -4.35 -25.63
N LYS A 246 1.88 -4.83 -26.06
CA LYS A 246 2.00 -6.14 -26.74
C LYS A 246 1.71 -7.33 -25.83
N PHE A 247 1.75 -7.15 -24.52
CA PHE A 247 1.52 -8.21 -23.55
C PHE A 247 0.20 -7.98 -22.81
N ARG A 248 -0.55 -9.04 -22.60
CA ARG A 248 -1.70 -9.03 -21.71
C ARG A 248 -1.20 -9.24 -20.27
N LEU A 249 -1.09 -8.15 -19.53
CA LEU A 249 -0.64 -8.14 -18.14
C LEU A 249 -1.74 -8.48 -17.15
#